data_395527187aa15c05c824c3ba402d06b1
#
_entry.id   395527187aa15c05c824c3ba402d06b1
#
_cell.length_a   1.000
_cell.length_b   1.000
_cell.length_c   1.000
_cell.angle_alpha   90.00
_cell.angle_beta   90.00
_cell.angle_gamma   90.00
#
_symmetry.space_group_name_H-M   'P 1'
#
loop_
_entity.id
_entity.type
_entity.pdbx_description
1 polymer ?
#
loop_
_entity_poly.entity_id
_entity_poly.type
_entity_poly.pdbx_seq_one_letter_code
_entity_poly.pdbx_strand_id
1 'polypeptide(L)'
;MDFTIQLTNQNEIQDAEISTLLNEVYVEGGYCTAEEAKTVFAPKAVKQRGQLLTAREPSSQQLVGMIIVVPHDSPSSKMAKEGECEMHLLGVANAYRGKQLGKQLVQTSIEFAKAQGHNKMILWTQAPMKTAQALYEKAGFAYQSNFEKNGRTFLLYEKALS
;
A
#
# COMPACT_ATOMS: atom_id res chain seq x y z
N MET A 1 2.48 18.81 -8.79
CA MET A 1 3.81 18.18 -8.92
C MET A 1 3.64 16.75 -9.41
N ASP A 2 4.34 16.39 -10.45
CA ASP A 2 4.27 15.04 -11.00
C ASP A 2 5.43 14.20 -10.43
N PHE A 3 5.06 13.16 -9.68
CA PHE A 3 6.05 12.23 -9.14
C PHE A 3 6.27 11.08 -10.12
N THR A 4 7.50 10.63 -10.24
CA THR A 4 7.80 9.42 -10.97
C THR A 4 7.66 8.24 -10.01
N ILE A 5 6.77 7.32 -10.35
CA ILE A 5 6.58 6.11 -9.55
C ILE A 5 7.36 4.98 -10.23
N GLN A 6 8.22 4.34 -9.47
CA GLN A 6 9.12 3.31 -9.98
C GLN A 6 8.89 1.98 -9.30
N LEU A 7 8.99 0.91 -10.09
CA LEU A 7 9.15 -0.43 -9.54
C LEU A 7 10.55 -0.49 -8.92
N THR A 8 10.61 -0.76 -7.62
CA THR A 8 11.84 -0.64 -6.85
C THR A 8 12.33 -2.01 -6.38
N ASN A 9 13.59 -2.30 -6.68
CA ASN A 9 14.24 -3.51 -6.20
C ASN A 9 14.50 -3.36 -4.69
N GLN A 10 14.46 -4.47 -3.96
CA GLN A 10 14.72 -4.49 -2.51
C GLN A 10 16.06 -3.85 -2.14
N ASN A 11 17.07 -3.94 -3.02
CA ASN A 11 18.40 -3.39 -2.77
C ASN A 11 18.48 -1.89 -3.01
N GLU A 12 17.46 -1.29 -3.60
CA GLU A 12 17.42 0.14 -3.93
C GLU A 12 16.73 0.98 -2.86
N ILE A 13 16.23 0.36 -1.81
CA ILE A 13 15.50 1.02 -0.74
C ILE A 13 16.06 0.59 0.60
N GLN A 14 16.33 1.55 1.47
CA GLN A 14 16.90 1.28 2.78
C GLN A 14 15.83 1.01 3.81
N ASP A 15 16.13 0.15 4.77
CA ASP A 15 15.21 -0.19 5.86
C ASP A 15 14.72 1.04 6.61
N ALA A 16 15.61 1.99 6.88
CA ALA A 16 15.26 3.21 7.60
C ALA A 16 14.26 4.08 6.84
N GLU A 17 14.32 4.10 5.51
CA GLU A 17 13.36 4.85 4.70
C GLU A 17 11.95 4.28 4.84
N ILE A 18 11.83 2.95 4.82
CA ILE A 18 10.54 2.27 4.99
C ILE A 18 9.99 2.53 6.39
N SER A 19 10.81 2.36 7.41
CA SER A 19 10.39 2.59 8.80
C SER A 19 9.92 4.02 9.02
N THR A 20 10.66 4.99 8.50
CA THR A 20 10.29 6.40 8.64
C THR A 20 8.93 6.69 8.00
N LEU A 21 8.74 6.25 6.77
CA LEU A 21 7.49 6.50 6.05
C LEU A 21 6.30 5.80 6.71
N LEU A 22 6.42 4.52 7.02
CA LEU A 22 5.31 3.76 7.58
C LEU A 22 4.98 4.19 9.02
N ASN A 23 5.99 4.57 9.81
CA ASN A 23 5.73 5.12 11.15
C ASN A 23 4.99 6.46 11.06
N GLU A 24 5.38 7.32 10.14
CA GLU A 24 4.69 8.59 9.93
C GLU A 24 3.22 8.37 9.56
N VAL A 25 2.96 7.46 8.63
CA VAL A 25 1.60 7.21 8.14
C VAL A 25 0.73 6.49 9.17
N TYR A 26 1.24 5.41 9.76
CA TYR A 26 0.42 4.49 10.54
C TYR A 26 0.54 4.67 12.05
N VAL A 27 1.71 4.99 12.57
CA VAL A 27 1.89 5.20 14.01
C VAL A 27 1.48 6.62 14.38
N GLU A 28 2.06 7.62 13.74
CA GLU A 28 1.71 9.03 14.00
C GLU A 28 0.29 9.34 13.57
N GLY A 29 -0.21 8.64 12.56
CA GLY A 29 -1.59 8.74 12.11
C GLY A 29 -2.61 8.12 13.07
N GLY A 30 -2.16 7.37 14.07
CA GLY A 30 -3.04 6.77 15.06
C GLY A 30 -3.67 5.42 14.64
N TYR A 31 -3.15 4.77 13.62
CA TYR A 31 -3.72 3.51 13.09
C TYR A 31 -3.05 2.26 13.65
N CYS A 32 -1.88 2.39 14.26
CA CYS A 32 -1.26 1.31 15.02
C CYS A 32 -0.32 1.90 16.06
N THR A 33 0.07 1.07 17.04
CA THR A 33 1.03 1.51 18.05
C THR A 33 2.46 1.33 17.53
N ALA A 34 3.41 2.03 18.16
CA ALA A 34 4.84 1.86 17.83
C ALA A 34 5.29 0.42 18.05
N GLU A 35 4.74 -0.25 19.06
CA GLU A 35 5.07 -1.64 19.37
C GLU A 35 4.57 -2.60 18.29
N GLU A 36 3.32 -2.41 17.85
CA GLU A 36 2.77 -3.20 16.73
C GLU A 36 3.60 -3.01 15.45
N ALA A 37 4.03 -1.77 15.20
CA ALA A 37 4.78 -1.44 13.99
C ALA A 37 6.11 -2.18 13.89
N LYS A 38 6.74 -2.49 15.02
CA LYS A 38 8.01 -3.23 15.03
C LYS A 38 7.89 -4.61 14.38
N THR A 39 6.72 -5.23 14.49
CA THR A 39 6.46 -6.53 13.89
C THR A 39 5.81 -6.39 12.52
N VAL A 40 4.71 -5.64 12.43
CA VAL A 40 3.89 -5.53 11.21
C VAL A 40 4.67 -4.84 10.08
N PHE A 41 5.48 -3.85 10.43
CA PHE A 41 6.24 -3.05 9.46
C PHE A 41 7.75 -3.29 9.56
N ALA A 42 8.17 -4.47 10.02
CA ALA A 42 9.59 -4.85 9.98
C ALA A 42 10.08 -4.72 8.52
N PRO A 43 11.08 -3.86 8.24
CA PRO A 43 11.41 -3.53 6.84
C PRO A 43 11.77 -4.71 5.97
N LYS A 44 12.48 -5.70 6.49
CA LYS A 44 12.82 -6.90 5.72
C LYS A 44 11.57 -7.66 5.30
N ALA A 45 10.60 -7.81 6.22
CA ALA A 45 9.35 -8.49 5.92
C ALA A 45 8.51 -7.68 4.93
N VAL A 46 8.48 -6.36 5.08
CA VAL A 46 7.76 -5.47 4.16
C VAL A 46 8.32 -5.60 2.75
N LYS A 47 9.63 -5.57 2.59
CA LYS A 47 10.29 -5.72 1.29
C LYS A 47 9.98 -7.05 0.61
N GLN A 48 9.74 -8.08 1.39
CA GLN A 48 9.50 -9.43 0.87
C GLN A 48 8.03 -9.73 0.57
N ARG A 49 7.12 -8.80 0.87
CA ARG A 49 5.69 -9.02 0.61
C ARG A 49 5.38 -9.16 -0.87
N GLY A 50 6.01 -8.36 -1.71
CA GLY A 50 5.73 -8.36 -3.14
C GLY A 50 6.51 -7.30 -3.88
N GLN A 51 5.91 -6.75 -4.94
CA GLN A 51 6.52 -5.73 -5.78
C GLN A 51 6.30 -4.34 -5.19
N LEU A 52 7.39 -3.64 -4.89
CA LEU A 52 7.35 -2.29 -4.33
C LEU A 52 7.30 -1.25 -5.45
N LEU A 53 6.30 -0.38 -5.38
CA LEU A 53 6.21 0.80 -6.22
C LEU A 53 6.46 2.00 -5.32
N THR A 54 7.44 2.82 -5.65
CA THR A 54 7.87 3.91 -4.78
C THR A 54 7.89 5.24 -5.52
N ALA A 55 7.71 6.31 -4.76
CA ALA A 55 7.85 7.68 -5.24
C ALA A 55 8.86 8.41 -4.37
N ARG A 56 9.76 9.16 -5.03
CA ARG A 56 10.77 9.95 -4.35
C ARG A 56 10.61 11.42 -4.69
N GLU A 57 10.96 12.28 -3.73
CA GLU A 57 11.01 13.71 -3.98
C GLU A 57 12.16 13.97 -4.96
N PRO A 58 11.90 14.70 -6.10
CA PRO A 58 12.89 14.78 -7.18
C PRO A 58 14.25 15.37 -6.81
N SER A 59 14.28 16.38 -5.94
CA SER A 59 15.54 17.05 -5.61
C SER A 59 16.32 16.36 -4.50
N SER A 60 15.65 15.90 -3.44
CA SER A 60 16.32 15.26 -2.29
C SER A 60 16.44 13.75 -2.41
N GLN A 61 15.65 13.12 -3.29
CA GLN A 61 15.51 11.67 -3.43
C GLN A 61 14.94 11.00 -2.17
N GLN A 62 14.29 11.78 -1.31
CA GLN A 62 13.61 11.24 -0.13
C GLN A 62 12.43 10.37 -0.56
N LEU A 63 12.27 9.21 0.09
CA LEU A 63 11.10 8.35 -0.13
C LEU A 63 9.87 9.04 0.43
N VAL A 64 8.91 9.35 -0.42
CA VAL A 64 7.70 10.10 -0.01
C VAL A 64 6.40 9.35 -0.24
N GLY A 65 6.46 8.22 -0.93
CA GLY A 65 5.29 7.39 -1.14
C GLY A 65 5.66 5.96 -1.48
N MET A 66 4.78 5.02 -1.13
CA MET A 66 4.96 3.62 -1.50
C MET A 66 3.63 2.89 -1.54
N ILE A 67 3.61 1.80 -2.30
CA ILE A 67 2.51 0.84 -2.33
C ILE A 67 3.10 -0.50 -2.77
N ILE A 68 2.52 -1.61 -2.32
CA ILE A 68 3.02 -2.94 -2.64
C ILE A 68 1.94 -3.74 -3.35
N VAL A 69 2.30 -4.39 -4.45
CA VAL A 69 1.45 -5.38 -5.13
C VAL A 69 1.93 -6.75 -4.69
N VAL A 70 1.06 -7.49 -4.01
CA VAL A 70 1.37 -8.79 -3.39
C VAL A 70 0.68 -9.89 -4.18
N PRO A 71 1.44 -10.76 -4.88
CA PRO A 71 0.82 -11.87 -5.61
C PRO A 71 0.26 -12.93 -4.66
N HIS A 72 -0.67 -13.74 -5.14
CA HIS A 72 -1.36 -14.74 -4.31
C HIS A 72 -0.42 -15.76 -3.66
N ASP A 73 0.69 -16.07 -4.33
CA ASP A 73 1.67 -17.07 -3.84
C ASP A 73 2.71 -16.48 -2.90
N SER A 74 2.65 -15.20 -2.59
CA SER A 74 3.50 -14.59 -1.58
C SER A 74 3.14 -15.12 -0.18
N PRO A 75 4.13 -15.37 0.69
CA PRO A 75 3.84 -15.74 2.08
C PRO A 75 3.02 -14.67 2.82
N SER A 76 3.03 -13.43 2.34
CA SER A 76 2.29 -12.31 2.94
C SER A 76 0.86 -12.17 2.41
N SER A 77 0.49 -12.93 1.39
CA SER A 77 -0.88 -12.91 0.87
C SER A 77 -1.83 -13.52 1.90
N LYS A 78 -2.97 -12.86 2.12
CA LYS A 78 -3.96 -13.29 3.13
C LYS A 78 -5.26 -13.79 2.51
N MET A 79 -5.68 -13.22 1.39
CA MET A 79 -7.00 -13.45 0.82
C MET A 79 -6.99 -13.77 -0.67
N ALA A 80 -5.95 -13.35 -1.40
CA ALA A 80 -5.89 -13.54 -2.84
C ALA A 80 -5.80 -15.03 -3.19
N LYS A 81 -6.57 -15.41 -4.20
CA LYS A 81 -6.55 -16.76 -4.79
C LYS A 81 -5.69 -16.74 -6.04
N GLU A 82 -5.46 -17.91 -6.63
CA GLU A 82 -4.71 -18.00 -7.88
C GLU A 82 -5.28 -17.02 -8.93
N GLY A 83 -4.41 -16.26 -9.57
CA GLY A 83 -4.79 -15.23 -10.53
C GLY A 83 -5.11 -13.89 -9.92
N GLU A 84 -5.15 -13.78 -8.60
CA GLU A 84 -5.46 -12.55 -7.88
C GLU A 84 -4.21 -11.98 -7.18
N CYS A 85 -4.29 -10.71 -6.80
CA CYS A 85 -3.25 -10.08 -6.00
C CYS A 85 -3.87 -9.19 -4.93
N GLU A 86 -3.02 -8.72 -4.01
CA GLU A 86 -3.44 -7.81 -2.95
C GLU A 86 -2.64 -6.51 -3.05
N MET A 87 -3.25 -5.42 -2.62
CA MET A 87 -2.57 -4.14 -2.45
C MET A 87 -2.28 -3.96 -0.96
N HIS A 88 -1.01 -3.76 -0.63
CA HIS A 88 -0.59 -3.55 0.76
C HIS A 88 0.06 -2.18 0.94
N LEU A 89 -0.14 -1.60 2.12
CA LEU A 89 0.67 -0.51 2.68
C LEU A 89 0.82 0.71 1.77
N LEU A 90 -0.29 1.25 1.29
CA LEU A 90 -0.27 2.57 0.67
C LEU A 90 0.17 3.58 1.73
N GLY A 91 1.24 4.31 1.48
CA GLY A 91 1.71 5.37 2.36
C GLY A 91 2.17 6.57 1.57
N VAL A 92 1.78 7.75 2.03
CA VAL A 92 2.22 9.03 1.47
C VAL A 92 2.65 9.92 2.64
N ALA A 93 3.88 10.44 2.56
CA ALA A 93 4.40 11.33 3.60
C ALA A 93 3.50 12.55 3.77
N ASN A 94 3.31 12.99 5.01
CA ASN A 94 2.37 14.07 5.34
C ASN A 94 2.59 15.33 4.50
N ALA A 95 3.84 15.72 4.28
CA ALA A 95 4.18 16.92 3.52
C ALA A 95 3.78 16.84 2.04
N TYR A 96 3.48 15.64 1.56
CA TYR A 96 3.15 15.40 0.14
C TYR A 96 1.69 15.00 -0.07
N ARG A 97 0.86 15.10 0.96
CA ARG A 97 -0.58 14.87 0.86
C ARG A 97 -1.25 16.03 0.13
N GLY A 98 -2.40 15.74 -0.51
CA GLY A 98 -3.12 16.75 -1.28
C GLY A 98 -2.49 17.08 -2.64
N LYS A 99 -1.48 16.32 -3.06
CA LYS A 99 -0.77 16.52 -4.33
C LYS A 99 -1.02 15.40 -5.33
N GLN A 100 -2.06 14.62 -5.15
CA GLN A 100 -2.48 13.52 -6.02
C GLN A 100 -1.52 12.31 -6.01
N LEU A 101 -0.54 12.26 -5.11
CA LEU A 101 0.43 11.16 -5.08
C LEU A 101 -0.23 9.83 -4.73
N GLY A 102 -1.13 9.81 -3.76
CA GLY A 102 -1.86 8.59 -3.40
C GLY A 102 -2.66 8.05 -4.57
N LYS A 103 -3.33 8.92 -5.31
CA LYS A 103 -4.07 8.56 -6.51
C LYS A 103 -3.16 7.95 -7.58
N GLN A 104 -1.99 8.55 -7.79
CA GLN A 104 -1.01 8.06 -8.77
C GLN A 104 -0.47 6.69 -8.36
N LEU A 105 -0.16 6.49 -7.08
CA LEU A 105 0.31 5.21 -6.57
C LEU A 105 -0.73 4.10 -6.76
N VAL A 106 -1.99 4.38 -6.42
CA VAL A 106 -3.08 3.40 -6.59
C VAL A 106 -3.25 3.07 -8.07
N GLN A 107 -3.31 4.09 -8.93
CA GLN A 107 -3.50 3.88 -10.36
C GLN A 107 -2.34 3.09 -10.97
N THR A 108 -1.10 3.42 -10.61
CA THR A 108 0.08 2.70 -11.09
C THR A 108 0.08 1.25 -10.63
N SER A 109 -0.33 0.99 -9.39
CA SER A 109 -0.41 -0.39 -8.88
C SER A 109 -1.46 -1.22 -9.64
N ILE A 110 -2.59 -0.61 -9.99
CA ILE A 110 -3.63 -1.28 -10.78
C ILE A 110 -3.08 -1.65 -12.17
N GLU A 111 -2.44 -0.69 -12.84
CA GLU A 111 -1.87 -0.92 -14.16
C GLU A 111 -0.76 -1.96 -14.13
N PHE A 112 0.10 -1.90 -13.11
CA PHE A 112 1.15 -2.90 -12.91
C PHE A 112 0.55 -4.29 -12.74
N ALA A 113 -0.45 -4.42 -11.89
CA ALA A 113 -1.11 -5.70 -11.63
C ALA A 113 -1.75 -6.28 -12.90
N LYS A 114 -2.40 -5.43 -13.70
CA LYS A 114 -2.95 -5.84 -15.00
C LYS A 114 -1.87 -6.36 -15.92
N ALA A 115 -0.75 -5.65 -16.00
CA ALA A 115 0.37 -6.03 -16.87
C ALA A 115 1.00 -7.36 -16.43
N GLN A 116 0.95 -7.68 -15.13
CA GLN A 116 1.42 -8.96 -14.60
C GLN A 116 0.43 -10.11 -14.81
N GLY A 117 -0.74 -9.83 -15.36
CA GLY A 117 -1.74 -10.84 -15.66
C GLY A 117 -2.71 -11.16 -14.53
N HIS A 118 -2.72 -10.38 -13.47
CA HIS A 118 -3.69 -10.58 -12.39
C HIS A 118 -5.10 -10.15 -12.85
N ASN A 119 -6.12 -10.91 -12.42
CA ASN A 119 -7.49 -10.64 -12.82
C ASN A 119 -8.33 -9.93 -11.74
N LYS A 120 -7.83 -9.83 -10.52
CA LYS A 120 -8.50 -9.16 -9.41
C LYS A 120 -7.48 -8.65 -8.41
N MET A 121 -7.74 -7.47 -7.86
CA MET A 121 -6.94 -6.89 -6.78
C MET A 121 -7.82 -6.71 -5.55
N ILE A 122 -7.31 -7.14 -4.40
CA ILE A 122 -8.00 -7.10 -3.10
C ILE A 122 -7.21 -6.18 -2.18
N LEU A 123 -7.91 -5.40 -1.37
CA LEU A 123 -7.27 -4.61 -0.32
C LEU A 123 -8.18 -4.56 0.91
N TRP A 124 -7.59 -4.22 2.05
CA TRP A 124 -8.36 -3.90 3.25
C TRP A 124 -7.76 -2.66 3.90
N THR A 125 -8.63 -1.89 4.54
CA THR A 125 -8.28 -0.61 5.15
C THR A 125 -9.06 -0.46 6.45
N GLN A 126 -8.46 0.23 7.43
CA GLN A 126 -9.14 0.43 8.70
C GLN A 126 -10.34 1.38 8.54
N ALA A 127 -11.40 1.12 9.28
CA ALA A 127 -12.63 1.91 9.20
C ALA A 127 -12.43 3.43 9.34
N PRO A 128 -11.53 3.93 10.20
CA PRO A 128 -11.30 5.39 10.32
C PRO A 128 -10.57 6.02 9.13
N MET A 129 -9.95 5.23 8.26
CA MET A 129 -9.14 5.74 7.14
C MET A 129 -10.03 6.20 5.97
N LYS A 130 -10.81 7.24 6.21
CA LYS A 130 -11.84 7.71 5.26
C LYS A 130 -11.26 8.25 3.96
N THR A 131 -10.13 8.94 4.03
CA THR A 131 -9.48 9.48 2.83
C THR A 131 -9.02 8.35 1.90
N ALA A 132 -8.44 7.30 2.48
CA ALA A 132 -8.02 6.13 1.71
C ALA A 132 -9.22 5.42 1.07
N GLN A 133 -10.30 5.25 1.83
CA GLN A 133 -11.52 4.62 1.32
C GLN A 133 -12.07 5.37 0.11
N ALA A 134 -12.15 6.70 0.20
CA ALA A 134 -12.62 7.53 -0.91
C ALA A 134 -11.72 7.36 -2.14
N LEU A 135 -10.42 7.28 -1.93
CA LEU A 135 -9.44 7.08 -2.99
C LEU A 135 -9.65 5.73 -3.70
N TYR A 136 -9.83 4.66 -2.93
CA TYR A 136 -10.06 3.33 -3.48
C TYR A 136 -11.38 3.27 -4.25
N GLU A 137 -12.44 3.85 -3.71
CA GLU A 137 -13.75 3.87 -4.37
C GLU A 137 -13.69 4.61 -5.71
N LYS A 138 -13.00 5.75 -5.74
CA LYS A 138 -12.80 6.51 -6.98
C LYS A 138 -11.97 5.73 -7.99
N ALA A 139 -11.08 4.88 -7.54
CA ALA A 139 -10.26 4.03 -8.42
C ALA A 139 -11.02 2.80 -8.92
N GLY A 140 -12.25 2.60 -8.48
CA GLY A 140 -13.10 1.51 -8.96
C GLY A 140 -13.17 0.29 -8.05
N PHE A 141 -12.61 0.37 -6.84
CA PHE A 141 -12.75 -0.71 -5.87
C PHE A 141 -14.14 -0.69 -5.24
N ALA A 142 -14.73 -1.86 -5.06
CA ALA A 142 -16.05 -2.02 -4.47
C ALA A 142 -15.95 -2.64 -3.08
N TYR A 143 -16.63 -2.03 -2.13
CA TYR A 143 -16.72 -2.53 -0.76
C TYR A 143 -17.41 -3.91 -0.74
N GLN A 144 -16.85 -4.84 0.03
CA GLN A 144 -17.37 -6.19 0.16
C GLN A 144 -17.92 -6.47 1.55
N SER A 145 -17.13 -6.27 2.58
CA SER A 145 -17.51 -6.64 3.95
C SER A 145 -16.55 -6.01 4.96
N ASN A 146 -16.93 -6.12 6.23
CA ASN A 146 -16.04 -5.76 7.35
C ASN A 146 -15.49 -7.03 8.00
N PHE A 147 -14.32 -6.89 8.62
CA PHE A 147 -13.81 -7.93 9.53
C PHE A 147 -13.05 -7.26 10.67
N GLU A 148 -12.91 -8.01 11.76
CA GLU A 148 -12.19 -7.54 12.95
C GLU A 148 -10.82 -8.20 13.03
N LYS A 149 -9.81 -7.42 13.40
CA LYS A 149 -8.47 -7.92 13.62
C LYS A 149 -7.76 -7.02 14.64
N ASN A 150 -7.19 -7.63 15.69
CA ASN A 150 -6.48 -6.90 16.75
C ASN A 150 -7.30 -5.76 17.36
N GLY A 151 -8.60 -5.98 17.54
CA GLY A 151 -9.51 -4.99 18.12
C GLY A 151 -9.88 -3.83 17.21
N ARG A 152 -9.53 -3.93 15.92
CA ARG A 152 -9.84 -2.90 14.93
C ARG A 152 -10.74 -3.45 13.83
N THR A 153 -11.61 -2.57 13.33
CA THR A 153 -12.50 -2.91 12.20
C THR A 153 -11.81 -2.56 10.89
N PHE A 154 -11.78 -3.52 10.00
CA PHE A 154 -11.25 -3.35 8.63
C PHE A 154 -12.37 -3.49 7.61
N LEU A 155 -12.26 -2.73 6.52
CA LEU A 155 -13.15 -2.83 5.37
C LEU A 155 -12.41 -3.50 4.23
N LEU A 156 -13.05 -4.51 3.65
CA LEU A 156 -12.54 -5.27 2.51
C LEU A 156 -13.08 -4.70 1.21
N TYR A 157 -12.19 -4.43 0.28
CA TYR A 157 -12.52 -3.92 -1.07
C TYR A 157 -11.88 -4.80 -2.13
N GLU A 158 -12.53 -4.89 -3.29
CA GLU A 158 -11.92 -5.59 -4.42
C GLU A 158 -12.25 -4.92 -5.75
N LYS A 159 -11.42 -5.16 -6.75
CA LYS A 159 -11.56 -4.62 -8.09
C LYS A 159 -11.18 -5.67 -9.12
N ALA A 160 -12.05 -5.89 -10.11
CA ALA A 160 -11.72 -6.70 -11.28
C ALA A 160 -10.72 -5.93 -12.17
N LEU A 161 -9.74 -6.64 -12.70
CA LEU A 161 -8.62 -6.04 -13.44
C LEU A 161 -8.65 -6.32 -14.94
N SER A 162 -9.65 -6.95 -15.43
CA SER A 162 -9.70 -7.29 -16.86
C SER A 162 -10.02 -6.13 -17.77
#